data_952d118db40c90694db1a17cd2be8b5d
#
_entry.id   952d118db40c90694db1a17cd2be8b5d
#
_cell.length_a   1.000
_cell.length_b   1.000
_cell.length_c   1.000
_cell.angle_alpha   90.00
_cell.angle_beta   90.00
_cell.angle_gamma   90.00
#
_symmetry.space_group_name_H-M   'P 1'
#
loop_
_entity.id
_entity.type
_entity.pdbx_description
1 polymer ?
#
loop_
_entity_poly.entity_id
_entity_poly.type
_entity_poly.pdbx_seq_one_letter_code
_entity_poly.pdbx_strand_id
1 'polypeptide(L)'
;MIGVLFATQMEAAAFQNREVPDDVVVKVADEMGLEAARIAAEELVEAGATTIINAGVCAALHNRVERGSVYRISTVITEELKAAVNVGVGLGLKKLVSVEEPLYQADRKQELARQYDLVDMEGYAVARVCEAHQIPCILLKGVTDFGDAMAKEDIQTHIAPVSETVAEAILFALDGMKSRSDNRGDGTETDLKGRDHAEGLVKRLHRFTKVEHLIFSLPLLFAGAWLGARGFPSLSVLLWITLAGLGARTFGMALNRIFDRKIDAVNPRTAGRELAAGALSLKQGYGVALCGVVLYFIACAGLGEFVLTLSLFPLIPLTIYSLLKRFTPLCHYGIGVALGFAPLGAFVAASGDLVFSSELILLCLFTFFWISGFDIIYALMDREFDQTHGVKSLPSALGEKGA
;
A
#
# COMPACT_ATOMS: atom_id res chain seq x y z
N MET A 1 5.34 24.02 -17.62
CA MET A 1 4.01 24.47 -17.12
C MET A 1 3.15 23.23 -16.86
N ILE A 2 2.44 23.19 -15.74
CA ILE A 2 1.52 22.09 -15.38
C ILE A 2 0.09 22.61 -15.56
N GLY A 3 -0.73 21.89 -16.33
CA GLY A 3 -2.17 22.17 -16.45
C GLY A 3 -2.95 21.41 -15.38
N VAL A 4 -3.85 22.10 -14.65
CA VAL A 4 -4.84 21.46 -13.76
C VAL A 4 -6.22 21.69 -14.35
N LEU A 5 -6.92 20.61 -14.69
CA LEU A 5 -8.21 20.65 -15.36
C LEU A 5 -9.32 20.12 -14.47
N PHE A 6 -10.38 20.89 -14.32
CA PHE A 6 -11.62 20.56 -13.63
C PHE A 6 -12.80 20.54 -14.61
N ALA A 7 -13.82 19.75 -14.32
CA ALA A 7 -15.04 19.72 -15.10
C ALA A 7 -15.95 20.93 -14.81
N THR A 8 -15.98 21.37 -13.55
CA THR A 8 -16.89 22.43 -13.09
C THR A 8 -16.19 23.45 -12.21
N GLN A 9 -16.77 24.67 -12.16
CA GLN A 9 -16.29 25.73 -11.26
C GLN A 9 -16.44 25.35 -9.77
N MET A 10 -17.44 24.53 -9.43
CA MET A 10 -17.64 24.08 -8.05
C MET A 10 -16.51 23.18 -7.57
N GLU A 11 -15.98 22.31 -8.45
CA GLU A 11 -14.83 21.47 -8.16
C GLU A 11 -13.53 22.26 -8.08
N ALA A 12 -13.39 23.29 -8.92
CA ALA A 12 -12.18 24.11 -8.97
C ALA A 12 -12.06 25.09 -7.79
N ALA A 13 -13.18 25.52 -7.21
CA ALA A 13 -13.23 26.61 -6.24
C ALA A 13 -12.29 26.41 -5.04
N ALA A 14 -12.27 25.21 -4.48
CA ALA A 14 -11.41 24.89 -3.33
C ALA A 14 -9.91 25.01 -3.67
N PHE A 15 -9.50 24.65 -4.89
CA PHE A 15 -8.12 24.76 -5.34
C PHE A 15 -7.76 26.20 -5.74
N GLN A 16 -8.65 26.91 -6.44
CA GLN A 16 -8.43 28.30 -6.87
C GLN A 16 -8.32 29.30 -5.69
N ASN A 17 -8.92 28.99 -4.55
CA ASN A 17 -8.83 29.80 -3.33
C ASN A 17 -7.49 29.60 -2.57
N ARG A 18 -6.59 28.76 -3.05
CA ARG A 18 -5.28 28.50 -2.45
C ARG A 18 -4.18 29.22 -3.23
N GLU A 19 -2.99 29.32 -2.65
CA GLU A 19 -1.81 29.79 -3.37
C GLU A 19 -1.43 28.77 -4.44
N VAL A 20 -1.72 29.08 -5.69
CA VAL A 20 -1.37 28.26 -6.84
C VAL A 20 0.02 28.68 -7.32
N PRO A 21 0.96 27.74 -7.52
CA PRO A 21 2.29 28.03 -8.03
C PRO A 21 2.26 28.71 -9.43
N ASP A 22 3.20 29.62 -9.71
CA ASP A 22 3.29 30.39 -10.96
C ASP A 22 3.42 29.53 -12.23
N ASP A 23 3.92 28.30 -12.09
CA ASP A 23 4.09 27.34 -13.18
C ASP A 23 2.86 26.45 -13.43
N VAL A 24 1.76 26.70 -12.72
CA VAL A 24 0.50 25.96 -12.79
C VAL A 24 -0.58 26.81 -13.45
N VAL A 25 -1.24 26.29 -14.47
CA VAL A 25 -2.40 26.89 -15.12
C VAL A 25 -3.64 26.08 -14.77
N VAL A 26 -4.65 26.73 -14.24
CA VAL A 26 -5.95 26.11 -13.92
C VAL A 26 -6.93 26.38 -15.05
N LYS A 27 -7.50 25.30 -15.60
CA LYS A 27 -8.57 25.35 -16.60
C LYS A 27 -9.81 24.66 -16.04
N VAL A 28 -10.95 25.28 -16.27
CA VAL A 28 -12.26 24.66 -16.03
C VAL A 28 -12.90 24.45 -17.38
N ALA A 29 -13.47 23.28 -17.65
CA ALA A 29 -14.19 23.02 -18.88
C ALA A 29 -15.47 23.88 -18.96
N ASP A 30 -15.92 24.22 -20.15
CA ASP A 30 -17.10 25.05 -20.35
C ASP A 30 -18.38 24.30 -19.95
N GLU A 31 -18.38 22.96 -20.15
CA GLU A 31 -19.48 22.06 -19.80
C GLU A 31 -18.90 20.74 -19.26
N MET A 32 -19.74 19.95 -18.57
CA MET A 32 -19.39 18.56 -18.19
C MET A 32 -19.44 17.65 -19.40
N GLY A 33 -18.62 16.60 -19.41
CA GLY A 33 -18.64 15.53 -20.38
C GLY A 33 -17.36 15.41 -21.20
N LEU A 34 -17.29 14.33 -21.99
CA LEU A 34 -16.08 13.90 -22.69
C LEU A 34 -15.58 14.96 -23.70
N GLU A 35 -16.47 15.59 -24.46
CA GLU A 35 -16.07 16.53 -25.53
C GLU A 35 -15.54 17.85 -24.95
N ALA A 36 -16.22 18.42 -23.96
CA ALA A 36 -15.75 19.65 -23.30
C ALA A 36 -14.42 19.42 -22.58
N ALA A 37 -14.25 18.28 -21.93
CA ALA A 37 -13.00 17.89 -21.28
C ALA A 37 -11.86 17.69 -22.30
N ARG A 38 -12.16 17.15 -23.50
CA ARG A 38 -11.20 17.02 -24.60
C ARG A 38 -10.72 18.38 -25.07
N ILE A 39 -11.64 19.30 -25.36
CA ILE A 39 -11.32 20.65 -25.81
C ILE A 39 -10.46 21.38 -24.76
N ALA A 40 -10.86 21.36 -23.50
CA ALA A 40 -10.12 22.01 -22.43
C ALA A 40 -8.71 21.42 -22.23
N ALA A 41 -8.54 20.12 -22.45
CA ALA A 41 -7.23 19.48 -22.40
C ALA A 41 -6.34 19.88 -23.59
N GLU A 42 -6.90 19.97 -24.80
CA GLU A 42 -6.18 20.46 -25.99
C GLU A 42 -5.74 21.92 -25.84
N GLU A 43 -6.58 22.79 -25.30
CA GLU A 43 -6.22 24.19 -25.02
C GLU A 43 -5.05 24.28 -24.00
N LEU A 44 -5.01 23.41 -22.99
CA LEU A 44 -3.88 23.34 -22.07
C LEU A 44 -2.59 22.89 -22.77
N VAL A 45 -2.68 21.94 -23.69
CA VAL A 45 -1.53 21.49 -24.49
C VAL A 45 -1.04 22.61 -25.41
N GLU A 46 -1.94 23.31 -26.10
CA GLU A 46 -1.62 24.47 -26.97
C GLU A 46 -0.99 25.61 -26.16
N ALA A 47 -1.43 25.82 -24.91
CA ALA A 47 -0.84 26.77 -23.97
C ALA A 47 0.56 26.35 -23.47
N GLY A 48 1.04 25.15 -23.85
CA GLY A 48 2.37 24.65 -23.51
C GLY A 48 2.41 23.80 -22.22
N ALA A 49 1.31 23.18 -21.82
CA ALA A 49 1.33 22.25 -20.70
C ALA A 49 2.18 21.01 -21.04
N THR A 50 3.13 20.71 -20.17
CA THR A 50 4.00 19.53 -20.27
C THR A 50 3.51 18.36 -19.40
N THR A 51 2.47 18.58 -18.61
CA THR A 51 1.78 17.58 -17.78
C THR A 51 0.36 18.11 -17.51
N ILE A 52 -0.63 17.23 -17.54
CA ILE A 52 -2.01 17.59 -17.15
C ILE A 52 -2.43 16.76 -15.93
N ILE A 53 -2.98 17.45 -14.92
CA ILE A 53 -3.69 16.86 -13.80
C ILE A 53 -5.17 17.11 -14.02
N ASN A 54 -5.95 16.08 -14.37
CA ASN A 54 -7.40 16.17 -14.34
C ASN A 54 -7.87 15.81 -12.93
N ALA A 55 -8.51 16.75 -12.29
CA ALA A 55 -9.01 16.63 -10.94
C ALA A 55 -10.51 16.94 -10.90
N GLY A 56 -11.24 16.26 -10.04
CA GLY A 56 -12.68 16.43 -9.90
C GLY A 56 -13.33 15.34 -9.07
N VAL A 57 -14.65 15.30 -9.12
CA VAL A 57 -15.42 14.30 -8.37
C VAL A 57 -15.81 13.10 -9.24
N CYS A 58 -16.21 12.02 -8.59
CA CYS A 58 -16.66 10.78 -9.24
C CYS A 58 -17.62 10.00 -8.35
N ALA A 59 -18.34 9.04 -8.94
CA ALA A 59 -19.11 8.10 -8.17
C ALA A 59 -18.33 6.79 -7.93
N ALA A 60 -18.54 6.18 -6.75
CA ALA A 60 -18.06 4.85 -6.43
C ALA A 60 -19.01 3.77 -6.95
N LEU A 61 -18.46 2.76 -7.60
CA LEU A 61 -19.23 1.61 -8.08
C LEU A 61 -19.37 0.50 -7.02
N HIS A 62 -18.51 0.53 -5.98
CA HIS A 62 -18.46 -0.46 -4.91
C HIS A 62 -18.47 0.17 -3.52
N ASN A 63 -19.04 -0.53 -2.54
CA ASN A 63 -18.95 -0.16 -1.12
C ASN A 63 -17.55 -0.31 -0.52
N ARG A 64 -16.57 -0.80 -1.29
CA ARG A 64 -15.14 -0.87 -0.90
C ARG A 64 -14.41 0.45 -1.14
N VAL A 65 -15.06 1.40 -1.79
CA VAL A 65 -14.56 2.75 -2.05
C VAL A 65 -15.26 3.69 -1.09
N GLU A 66 -14.50 4.44 -0.32
CA GLU A 66 -15.03 5.30 0.74
C GLU A 66 -15.41 6.67 0.18
N ARG A 67 -16.62 7.15 0.52
CA ARG A 67 -17.05 8.53 0.24
C ARG A 67 -16.12 9.52 0.94
N GLY A 68 -15.80 10.63 0.29
CA GLY A 68 -14.87 11.63 0.79
C GLY A 68 -13.39 11.36 0.52
N SER A 69 -13.06 10.13 0.12
CA SER A 69 -11.67 9.78 -0.23
C SER A 69 -11.30 10.20 -1.65
N VAL A 70 -10.03 10.56 -1.86
CA VAL A 70 -9.46 10.88 -3.18
C VAL A 70 -8.59 9.74 -3.65
N TYR A 71 -8.82 9.32 -4.88
CA TYR A 71 -8.09 8.23 -5.52
C TYR A 71 -7.33 8.71 -6.76
N ARG A 72 -6.12 8.19 -6.91
CA ARG A 72 -5.37 8.29 -8.17
C ARG A 72 -5.77 7.13 -9.07
N ILE A 73 -5.94 7.40 -10.36
CA ILE A 73 -6.39 6.42 -11.34
C ILE A 73 -5.18 5.74 -12.00
N SER A 74 -5.27 4.43 -12.21
CA SER A 74 -4.28 3.66 -12.98
C SER A 74 -4.66 3.54 -14.44
N THR A 75 -5.92 3.29 -14.70
CA THR A 75 -6.43 2.99 -16.02
C THR A 75 -7.81 3.62 -16.16
N VAL A 76 -8.04 4.27 -17.26
CA VAL A 76 -9.34 4.83 -17.64
C VAL A 76 -9.80 4.29 -18.99
N ILE A 77 -11.09 4.07 -19.12
CA ILE A 77 -11.75 3.55 -20.33
C ILE A 77 -13.08 4.27 -20.54
N THR A 78 -13.65 4.19 -21.73
CA THR A 78 -15.06 4.52 -21.97
C THR A 78 -15.85 3.26 -22.30
N GLU A 79 -17.17 3.31 -22.10
CA GLU A 79 -18.08 2.19 -22.43
C GLU A 79 -18.06 1.84 -23.90
N GLU A 80 -17.92 2.82 -24.79
CA GLU A 80 -18.01 2.63 -26.23
C GLU A 80 -16.75 2.03 -26.86
N LEU A 81 -15.58 2.48 -26.45
CA LEU A 81 -14.34 2.22 -27.20
C LEU A 81 -13.48 1.09 -26.64
N LYS A 82 -13.77 0.51 -25.50
CA LYS A 82 -13.01 -0.57 -24.81
C LYS A 82 -11.46 -0.42 -24.86
N ALA A 83 -10.98 0.74 -25.32
CA ALA A 83 -9.56 1.06 -25.39
C ALA A 83 -9.12 1.69 -24.07
N ALA A 84 -8.34 0.97 -23.28
CA ALA A 84 -7.86 1.44 -22.00
C ALA A 84 -6.65 2.38 -22.17
N VAL A 85 -6.67 3.53 -21.48
CA VAL A 85 -5.51 4.41 -21.35
C VAL A 85 -4.89 4.23 -19.97
N ASN A 86 -3.61 3.88 -19.91
CA ASN A 86 -2.86 3.75 -18.68
C ASN A 86 -2.29 5.13 -18.27
N VAL A 87 -2.76 5.68 -17.16
CA VAL A 87 -2.39 7.02 -16.67
C VAL A 87 -1.55 6.98 -15.38
N GLY A 88 -1.28 5.81 -14.85
CA GLY A 88 -0.45 5.70 -13.65
C GLY A 88 -0.05 4.29 -13.28
N VAL A 89 1.08 4.19 -12.59
CA VAL A 89 1.60 2.96 -11.98
C VAL A 89 1.82 3.21 -10.49
N GLY A 90 1.30 2.36 -9.61
CA GLY A 90 1.49 2.52 -8.17
C GLY A 90 0.42 1.83 -7.31
N LEU A 91 0.55 1.94 -6.01
CA LEU A 91 -0.33 1.35 -5.00
C LEU A 91 -1.61 2.19 -4.80
N GLY A 92 -2.72 1.51 -4.49
CA GLY A 92 -4.00 2.15 -4.17
C GLY A 92 -4.71 2.80 -5.36
N LEU A 93 -4.23 2.52 -6.57
CA LEU A 93 -4.80 3.05 -7.80
C LEU A 93 -6.14 2.36 -8.11
N LYS A 94 -7.08 3.13 -8.66
CA LYS A 94 -8.41 2.67 -9.04
C LYS A 94 -8.56 2.62 -10.56
N LYS A 95 -9.47 1.78 -11.02
CA LYS A 95 -9.90 1.72 -12.43
C LYS A 95 -11.13 2.61 -12.60
N LEU A 96 -11.05 3.51 -13.56
CA LEU A 96 -12.09 4.49 -13.87
C LEU A 96 -12.76 4.12 -15.18
N VAL A 97 -14.07 4.26 -15.24
CA VAL A 97 -14.82 4.31 -16.51
C VAL A 97 -15.43 5.68 -16.67
N SER A 98 -15.20 6.33 -17.82
CA SER A 98 -15.86 7.58 -18.16
C SER A 98 -17.09 7.29 -19.02
N VAL A 99 -18.22 7.87 -18.64
CA VAL A 99 -19.53 7.69 -19.26
C VAL A 99 -20.05 9.00 -19.86
N GLU A 100 -20.93 8.94 -20.85
CA GLU A 100 -21.51 10.13 -21.46
C GLU A 100 -22.65 10.73 -20.63
N GLU A 101 -23.40 9.86 -19.92
CA GLU A 101 -24.51 10.28 -19.09
C GLU A 101 -24.31 9.88 -17.64
N PRO A 102 -24.75 10.70 -16.68
CA PRO A 102 -24.64 10.38 -15.25
C PRO A 102 -25.29 9.06 -14.89
N LEU A 103 -24.65 8.32 -13.99
CA LEU A 103 -25.08 6.99 -13.57
C LEU A 103 -26.12 7.09 -12.45
N TYR A 104 -27.38 6.70 -12.74
CA TYR A 104 -28.47 6.66 -11.76
C TYR A 104 -29.15 5.29 -11.69
N GLN A 105 -28.85 4.38 -12.63
CA GLN A 105 -29.52 3.09 -12.77
C GLN A 105 -28.73 1.99 -12.08
N ALA A 106 -29.40 1.25 -11.19
CA ALA A 106 -28.78 0.18 -10.40
C ALA A 106 -28.20 -0.95 -11.27
N ASP A 107 -28.90 -1.32 -12.33
CA ASP A 107 -28.47 -2.42 -13.21
C ASP A 107 -27.20 -2.04 -13.98
N ARG A 108 -27.14 -0.82 -14.55
CA ARG A 108 -25.96 -0.31 -15.23
C ARG A 108 -24.78 -0.17 -14.26
N LYS A 109 -25.03 0.28 -13.03
CA LYS A 109 -24.02 0.32 -11.98
C LYS A 109 -23.44 -1.07 -11.69
N GLN A 110 -24.29 -2.10 -11.54
CA GLN A 110 -23.82 -3.47 -11.29
C GLN A 110 -23.00 -4.04 -12.44
N GLU A 111 -23.33 -3.70 -13.67
CA GLU A 111 -22.56 -4.11 -14.84
C GLU A 111 -21.15 -3.49 -14.82
N LEU A 112 -21.04 -2.17 -14.64
CA LEU A 112 -19.79 -1.44 -14.59
C LEU A 112 -18.95 -1.88 -13.37
N ALA A 113 -19.57 -2.13 -12.24
CA ALA A 113 -18.94 -2.57 -11.01
C ALA A 113 -18.20 -3.93 -11.11
N ARG A 114 -18.46 -4.72 -12.15
CA ARG A 114 -17.73 -5.98 -12.39
C ARG A 114 -16.28 -5.77 -12.82
N GLN A 115 -15.96 -4.61 -13.40
CA GLN A 115 -14.68 -4.35 -14.03
C GLN A 115 -13.99 -3.08 -13.53
N TYR A 116 -14.75 -2.09 -13.00
CA TYR A 116 -14.26 -0.77 -12.63
C TYR A 116 -14.61 -0.45 -11.18
N ASP A 117 -13.85 0.47 -10.59
CA ASP A 117 -14.04 0.91 -9.20
C ASP A 117 -14.83 2.22 -9.12
N LEU A 118 -14.63 3.10 -10.10
CA LEU A 118 -15.12 4.47 -10.13
C LEU A 118 -15.72 4.80 -11.50
N VAL A 119 -16.62 5.78 -11.52
CA VAL A 119 -17.20 6.32 -12.75
C VAL A 119 -17.17 7.85 -12.72
N ASP A 120 -16.79 8.46 -13.84
CA ASP A 120 -16.86 9.90 -14.11
C ASP A 120 -17.35 10.19 -15.54
N MET A 121 -17.25 11.43 -15.98
CA MET A 121 -17.70 11.85 -17.32
C MET A 121 -16.58 12.48 -18.17
N GLU A 122 -15.33 12.59 -17.68
CA GLU A 122 -14.27 13.40 -18.30
C GLU A 122 -12.92 12.69 -18.44
N GLY A 123 -12.55 11.87 -17.49
CA GLY A 123 -11.18 11.36 -17.30
C GLY A 123 -10.59 10.68 -18.53
N TYR A 124 -11.41 9.92 -19.27
CA TYR A 124 -10.95 9.26 -20.49
C TYR A 124 -10.55 10.26 -21.59
N ALA A 125 -11.35 11.29 -21.82
CA ALA A 125 -11.08 12.28 -22.85
C ALA A 125 -9.75 13.01 -22.58
N VAL A 126 -9.53 13.44 -21.35
CA VAL A 126 -8.27 14.08 -20.95
C VAL A 126 -7.08 13.13 -21.12
N ALA A 127 -7.21 11.88 -20.69
CA ALA A 127 -6.15 10.88 -20.81
C ALA A 127 -5.79 10.60 -22.27
N ARG A 128 -6.77 10.57 -23.18
CA ARG A 128 -6.54 10.40 -24.63
C ARG A 128 -5.81 11.57 -25.26
N VAL A 129 -6.13 12.81 -24.88
CA VAL A 129 -5.37 13.98 -25.35
C VAL A 129 -3.92 13.91 -24.88
N CYS A 130 -3.70 13.60 -23.61
CA CYS A 130 -2.35 13.46 -23.08
C CYS A 130 -1.56 12.34 -23.76
N GLU A 131 -2.20 11.19 -24.05
CA GLU A 131 -1.58 10.08 -24.78
C GLU A 131 -1.20 10.49 -26.21
N ALA A 132 -2.10 11.17 -26.93
CA ALA A 132 -1.86 11.64 -28.30
C ALA A 132 -0.69 12.62 -28.40
N HIS A 133 -0.53 13.48 -27.40
CA HIS A 133 0.57 14.45 -27.30
C HIS A 133 1.79 13.96 -26.54
N GLN A 134 1.79 12.70 -26.08
CA GLN A 134 2.89 12.07 -25.33
C GLN A 134 3.30 12.83 -24.07
N ILE A 135 2.33 13.47 -23.39
CA ILE A 135 2.56 14.15 -22.13
C ILE A 135 2.00 13.33 -20.94
N PRO A 136 2.62 13.41 -19.76
CA PRO A 136 2.12 12.77 -18.55
C PRO A 136 0.71 13.23 -18.18
N CYS A 137 -0.15 12.27 -17.84
CA CYS A 137 -1.50 12.50 -17.33
C CYS A 137 -1.63 11.98 -15.90
N ILE A 138 -2.24 12.76 -15.02
CA ILE A 138 -2.60 12.33 -13.67
C ILE A 138 -4.10 12.55 -13.49
N LEU A 139 -4.84 11.52 -13.14
CA LEU A 139 -6.25 11.62 -12.79
C LEU A 139 -6.40 11.46 -11.28
N LEU A 140 -6.97 12.50 -10.62
CA LEU A 140 -7.28 12.53 -9.18
C LEU A 140 -8.80 12.68 -9.03
N LYS A 141 -9.46 11.66 -8.49
CA LYS A 141 -10.92 11.61 -8.38
C LYS A 141 -11.37 11.46 -6.93
N GLY A 142 -12.17 12.43 -6.47
CA GLY A 142 -12.79 12.43 -5.14
C GLY A 142 -14.18 11.83 -5.19
N VAL A 143 -14.51 10.96 -4.25
CA VAL A 143 -15.77 10.24 -4.24
C VAL A 143 -16.86 11.04 -3.53
N THR A 144 -17.88 11.47 -4.28
CA THR A 144 -19.05 12.20 -3.74
C THR A 144 -20.23 11.31 -3.48
N ASP A 145 -20.44 10.27 -4.29
CA ASP A 145 -21.65 9.45 -4.31
C ASP A 145 -21.38 8.02 -4.73
N PHE A 146 -22.42 7.21 -4.79
CA PHE A 146 -22.33 5.81 -5.17
C PHE A 146 -22.97 5.50 -6.54
N GLY A 147 -23.32 6.48 -7.35
CA GLY A 147 -23.91 6.27 -8.66
C GLY A 147 -25.26 5.52 -8.58
N ASP A 148 -26.14 5.99 -7.71
CA ASP A 148 -27.49 5.43 -7.52
C ASP A 148 -28.55 6.52 -7.51
N ALA A 149 -29.79 6.20 -7.14
CA ALA A 149 -30.90 7.15 -7.12
C ALA A 149 -30.68 8.38 -6.21
N MET A 150 -29.78 8.27 -5.21
CA MET A 150 -29.44 9.37 -4.28
C MET A 150 -28.25 10.21 -4.78
N ALA A 151 -27.61 9.84 -5.88
CA ALA A 151 -26.36 10.45 -6.35
C ALA A 151 -26.46 11.96 -6.49
N LYS A 152 -27.59 12.48 -6.98
CA LYS A 152 -27.77 13.94 -7.15
C LYS A 152 -27.77 14.71 -5.82
N GLU A 153 -28.41 14.18 -4.78
CA GLU A 153 -28.43 14.78 -3.43
C GLU A 153 -27.08 14.60 -2.74
N ASP A 154 -26.48 13.44 -2.89
CA ASP A 154 -25.14 13.11 -2.38
C ASP A 154 -24.08 14.05 -2.95
N ILE A 155 -24.07 14.28 -4.27
CA ILE A 155 -23.16 15.23 -4.92
C ILE A 155 -23.33 16.63 -4.34
N GLN A 156 -24.57 17.13 -4.24
CA GLN A 156 -24.82 18.47 -3.70
C GLN A 156 -24.32 18.63 -2.27
N THR A 157 -24.45 17.57 -1.46
CA THR A 157 -24.04 17.58 -0.06
C THR A 157 -22.52 17.45 0.12
N HIS A 158 -21.85 16.65 -0.73
CA HIS A 158 -20.47 16.24 -0.51
C HIS A 158 -19.46 16.93 -1.45
N ILE A 159 -19.91 17.63 -2.51
CA ILE A 159 -18.98 18.22 -3.49
C ILE A 159 -18.00 19.21 -2.84
N ALA A 160 -18.46 20.08 -1.94
CA ALA A 160 -17.59 21.07 -1.32
C ALA A 160 -16.50 20.43 -0.43
N PRO A 161 -16.82 19.56 0.56
CA PRO A 161 -15.79 18.92 1.38
C PRO A 161 -14.88 17.97 0.57
N VAL A 162 -15.39 17.30 -0.47
CA VAL A 162 -14.57 16.45 -1.33
C VAL A 162 -13.64 17.29 -2.19
N SER A 163 -14.07 18.43 -2.72
CA SER A 163 -13.21 19.34 -3.49
C SER A 163 -12.06 19.90 -2.65
N GLU A 164 -12.25 20.14 -1.35
CA GLU A 164 -11.15 20.49 -0.44
C GLU A 164 -10.11 19.37 -0.35
N THR A 165 -10.53 18.12 -0.22
CA THR A 165 -9.63 16.96 -0.18
C THR A 165 -8.92 16.76 -1.52
N VAL A 166 -9.62 17.00 -2.64
CA VAL A 166 -9.03 16.96 -3.99
C VAL A 166 -7.97 18.05 -4.15
N ALA A 167 -8.25 19.28 -3.66
CA ALA A 167 -7.28 20.38 -3.71
C ALA A 167 -5.99 20.05 -2.92
N GLU A 168 -6.10 19.42 -1.76
CA GLU A 168 -4.93 18.90 -1.01
C GLU A 168 -4.15 17.84 -1.79
N ALA A 169 -4.85 16.92 -2.44
CA ALA A 169 -4.22 15.89 -3.26
C ALA A 169 -3.48 16.48 -4.47
N ILE A 170 -4.01 17.55 -5.09
CA ILE A 170 -3.35 18.28 -6.18
C ILE A 170 -2.06 18.93 -5.66
N LEU A 171 -2.12 19.68 -4.54
CA LEU A 171 -0.93 20.33 -3.96
C LEU A 171 0.16 19.31 -3.63
N PHE A 172 -0.23 18.18 -3.05
CA PHE A 172 0.71 17.09 -2.78
C PHE A 172 1.34 16.52 -4.07
N ALA A 173 0.54 16.39 -5.15
CA ALA A 173 1.06 15.94 -6.45
C ALA A 173 2.02 16.98 -7.06
N LEU A 174 1.71 18.27 -6.95
CA LEU A 174 2.55 19.36 -7.44
C LEU A 174 3.86 19.44 -6.69
N ASP A 175 3.86 19.33 -5.36
CA ASP A 175 5.09 19.28 -4.54
C ASP A 175 5.97 18.10 -4.94
N GLY A 176 5.38 16.94 -5.18
CA GLY A 176 6.09 15.77 -5.69
C GLY A 176 6.67 15.98 -7.09
N MET A 177 6.10 16.85 -7.92
CA MET A 177 6.63 17.21 -9.25
C MET A 177 7.72 18.27 -9.18
N LYS A 178 7.60 19.28 -8.31
CA LYS A 178 8.62 20.32 -8.09
C LYS A 178 9.93 19.73 -7.56
N SER A 179 9.84 18.82 -6.61
CA SER A 179 10.99 18.05 -6.15
C SER A 179 11.66 17.24 -7.27
N ARG A 180 10.95 17.04 -8.39
CA ARG A 180 11.45 16.39 -9.60
C ARG A 180 12.09 17.35 -10.61
N SER A 181 11.67 18.61 -10.66
CA SER A 181 12.20 19.60 -11.61
C SER A 181 13.50 20.22 -11.13
N ASP A 182 13.63 20.48 -9.84
CA ASP A 182 14.83 21.05 -9.24
C ASP A 182 16.07 20.12 -9.32
N ASN A 183 15.85 18.84 -9.61
CA ASN A 183 16.90 17.83 -9.85
C ASN A 183 17.23 17.58 -11.33
N ARG A 184 16.69 18.36 -12.30
CA ARG A 184 16.97 18.20 -13.74
C ARG A 184 18.03 19.17 -14.27
N GLY A 185 19.10 19.39 -13.49
CA GLY A 185 20.31 20.06 -13.98
C GLY A 185 21.43 19.04 -14.03
N ASP A 186 21.77 18.63 -15.25
CA ASP A 186 22.90 17.80 -15.69
C ASP A 186 22.68 16.26 -15.74
N GLY A 187 22.86 15.77 -16.97
CA GLY A 187 22.49 14.45 -17.41
C GLY A 187 23.34 13.30 -16.92
N THR A 188 22.78 12.18 -16.97
CA THR A 188 23.17 10.82 -17.34
C THR A 188 22.34 9.77 -16.61
N GLU A 189 22.18 8.62 -17.22
CA GLU A 189 21.40 7.41 -16.87
C GLU A 189 21.54 6.83 -15.45
N THR A 190 22.14 7.58 -14.52
CA THR A 190 22.38 7.23 -13.11
C THR A 190 21.31 7.75 -12.14
N ASP A 191 20.32 8.54 -12.59
CA ASP A 191 19.49 9.37 -11.71
C ASP A 191 18.14 8.76 -11.25
N LEU A 192 17.84 7.51 -11.55
CA LEU A 192 16.80 6.77 -10.83
C LEU A 192 17.20 6.48 -9.37
N LYS A 193 18.47 6.61 -9.03
CA LYS A 193 19.01 6.43 -7.67
C LYS A 193 18.95 7.69 -6.79
N GLY A 194 18.75 8.89 -7.35
CA GLY A 194 18.82 10.16 -6.63
C GLY A 194 17.56 10.58 -5.86
N ARG A 195 16.40 10.02 -6.20
CA ARG A 195 15.10 10.44 -5.63
C ARG A 195 14.85 10.04 -4.19
N ASP A 196 15.60 9.07 -3.69
CA ASP A 196 15.46 8.58 -2.31
C ASP A 196 16.39 9.28 -1.31
N HIS A 197 17.24 10.19 -1.75
CA HIS A 197 18.15 10.91 -0.83
C HIS A 197 17.47 12.02 -0.03
N ALA A 198 16.31 12.53 -0.45
CA ALA A 198 15.57 13.56 0.30
C ALA A 198 14.84 12.99 1.54
N GLU A 199 14.42 11.71 1.53
CA GLU A 199 13.99 11.05 2.75
C GLU A 199 15.20 10.48 3.49
N GLY A 200 15.41 10.93 4.73
CA GLY A 200 16.51 10.44 5.56
C GLY A 200 16.52 8.91 5.65
N LEU A 201 17.72 8.31 5.62
CA LEU A 201 17.92 6.86 5.70
C LEU A 201 17.11 6.21 6.83
N VAL A 202 16.96 6.90 7.96
CA VAL A 202 16.18 6.44 9.13
C VAL A 202 14.72 6.21 8.77
N LYS A 203 14.06 7.11 8.02
CA LYS A 203 12.66 6.99 7.63
C LYS A 203 12.46 5.82 6.65
N ARG A 204 13.41 5.61 5.73
CA ARG A 204 13.41 4.44 4.83
C ARG A 204 13.59 3.12 5.58
N LEU A 205 14.52 3.08 6.55
CA LEU A 205 14.74 1.90 7.38
C LEU A 205 13.52 1.58 8.27
N HIS A 206 12.86 2.60 8.80
CA HIS A 206 11.62 2.44 9.57
C HIS A 206 10.52 1.81 8.72
N ARG A 207 10.26 2.31 7.51
CA ARG A 207 9.29 1.71 6.57
C ARG A 207 9.69 0.30 6.13
N PHE A 208 10.99 0.06 5.95
CA PHE A 208 11.53 -1.23 5.56
C PHE A 208 11.29 -2.31 6.61
N THR A 209 11.48 -2.00 7.87
CA THR A 209 11.36 -2.94 8.99
C THR A 209 9.95 -3.06 9.55
N LYS A 210 9.09 -2.06 9.31
CA LYS A 210 7.72 -2.03 9.86
C LYS A 210 7.71 -2.26 11.37
N VAL A 211 8.61 -1.58 12.08
CA VAL A 211 8.81 -1.74 13.53
C VAL A 211 7.54 -1.46 14.32
N GLU A 212 6.71 -0.52 13.86
CA GLU A 212 5.42 -0.19 14.46
C GLU A 212 4.48 -1.39 14.61
N HIS A 213 4.58 -2.38 13.73
CA HIS A 213 3.78 -3.60 13.85
C HIS A 213 4.23 -4.54 14.98
N LEU A 214 5.37 -4.28 15.65
CA LEU A 214 5.76 -5.02 16.84
C LEU A 214 4.66 -4.95 17.91
N ILE A 215 3.93 -3.85 17.97
CA ILE A 215 2.83 -3.64 18.93
C ILE A 215 1.79 -4.77 18.90
N PHE A 216 1.56 -5.39 17.74
CA PHE A 216 0.63 -6.53 17.61
C PHE A 216 1.21 -7.84 18.16
N SER A 217 2.54 -7.97 18.24
CA SER A 217 3.21 -9.17 18.74
C SER A 217 3.52 -9.06 20.24
N LEU A 218 3.62 -7.84 20.78
CA LEU A 218 3.92 -7.64 22.21
C LEU A 218 2.93 -8.31 23.17
N PRO A 219 1.59 -8.26 22.96
CA PRO A 219 0.65 -8.94 23.83
C PRO A 219 0.90 -10.45 23.91
N LEU A 220 1.26 -11.10 22.80
CA LEU A 220 1.55 -12.53 22.74
C LEU A 220 2.86 -12.89 23.47
N LEU A 221 3.89 -12.05 23.29
CA LEU A 221 5.16 -12.17 24.02
C LEU A 221 4.94 -12.00 25.52
N PHE A 222 4.20 -10.97 25.93
CA PHE A 222 3.96 -10.68 27.35
C PHE A 222 3.05 -11.73 28.00
N ALA A 223 2.06 -12.29 27.29
CA ALA A 223 1.25 -13.39 27.76
C ALA A 223 2.11 -14.65 28.03
N GLY A 224 3.03 -14.98 27.11
CA GLY A 224 3.99 -16.06 27.32
C GLY A 224 4.89 -15.82 28.54
N ALA A 225 5.42 -14.60 28.66
CA ALA A 225 6.24 -14.22 29.82
C ALA A 225 5.46 -14.26 31.15
N TRP A 226 4.20 -13.83 31.14
CA TRP A 226 3.31 -13.91 32.31
C TRP A 226 3.09 -15.34 32.76
N LEU A 227 2.82 -16.25 31.84
CA LEU A 227 2.66 -17.67 32.12
C LEU A 227 3.96 -18.26 32.72
N GLY A 228 5.12 -17.91 32.12
CA GLY A 228 6.43 -18.37 32.56
C GLY A 228 6.80 -17.90 33.98
N ALA A 229 6.56 -16.63 34.26
CA ALA A 229 6.80 -16.02 35.56
C ALA A 229 5.75 -16.40 36.62
N ARG A 230 4.63 -17.07 36.23
CA ARG A 230 3.46 -17.31 37.08
C ARG A 230 2.91 -16.03 37.74
N GLY A 231 2.98 -14.92 37.02
CA GLY A 231 2.62 -13.60 37.47
C GLY A 231 3.33 -12.52 36.67
N PHE A 232 3.51 -11.30 37.22
CA PHE A 232 4.21 -10.23 36.54
C PHE A 232 5.72 -10.51 36.41
N PRO A 233 6.27 -10.62 35.19
CA PRO A 233 7.71 -10.72 34.98
C PRO A 233 8.41 -9.44 35.46
N SER A 234 9.70 -9.53 35.80
CA SER A 234 10.48 -8.34 36.08
C SER A 234 10.59 -7.42 34.87
N LEU A 235 10.71 -6.11 35.12
CA LEU A 235 10.86 -5.12 34.05
C LEU A 235 12.08 -5.42 33.14
N SER A 236 13.16 -5.93 33.74
CA SER A 236 14.36 -6.34 32.99
C SER A 236 14.04 -7.45 31.98
N VAL A 237 13.32 -8.48 32.41
CA VAL A 237 12.90 -9.58 31.52
C VAL A 237 12.00 -9.06 30.39
N LEU A 238 11.01 -8.20 30.69
CA LEU A 238 10.13 -7.61 29.69
C LEU A 238 10.90 -6.75 28.68
N LEU A 239 11.89 -5.98 29.11
CA LEU A 239 12.75 -5.19 28.22
C LEU A 239 13.56 -6.08 27.27
N TRP A 240 14.20 -7.13 27.79
CA TRP A 240 14.96 -8.06 26.97
C TRP A 240 14.08 -8.84 26.00
N ILE A 241 12.89 -9.30 26.42
CA ILE A 241 11.91 -9.95 25.53
C ILE A 241 11.47 -9.00 24.42
N THR A 242 11.23 -7.73 24.74
CA THR A 242 10.86 -6.71 23.74
C THR A 242 11.99 -6.49 22.72
N LEU A 243 13.25 -6.40 23.18
CA LEU A 243 14.42 -6.28 22.31
C LEU A 243 14.62 -7.54 21.44
N ALA A 244 14.41 -8.74 22.00
CA ALA A 244 14.45 -9.98 21.23
C ALA A 244 13.36 -10.02 20.16
N GLY A 245 12.14 -9.62 20.50
CA GLY A 245 11.03 -9.50 19.56
C GLY A 245 11.32 -8.48 18.44
N LEU A 246 11.91 -7.34 18.79
CA LEU A 246 12.33 -6.31 17.81
C LEU A 246 13.42 -6.84 16.88
N GLY A 247 14.42 -7.52 17.41
CA GLY A 247 15.51 -8.12 16.63
C GLY A 247 15.01 -9.20 15.68
N ALA A 248 14.21 -10.16 16.17
CA ALA A 248 13.62 -11.21 15.38
C ALA A 248 12.71 -10.68 14.27
N ARG A 249 11.87 -9.67 14.57
CA ARG A 249 11.02 -9.02 13.58
C ARG A 249 11.84 -8.31 12.51
N THR A 250 12.82 -7.52 12.91
CA THR A 250 13.70 -6.81 11.97
C THR A 250 14.41 -7.78 11.04
N PHE A 251 14.94 -8.86 11.56
CA PHE A 251 15.56 -9.94 10.78
C PHE A 251 14.57 -10.59 9.82
N GLY A 252 13.42 -11.07 10.31
CA GLY A 252 12.42 -11.76 9.50
C GLY A 252 11.85 -10.87 8.39
N MET A 253 11.54 -9.60 8.68
CA MET A 253 11.05 -8.64 7.69
C MET A 253 12.10 -8.32 6.63
N ALA A 254 13.38 -8.13 7.02
CA ALA A 254 14.45 -7.87 6.08
C ALA A 254 14.64 -9.06 5.12
N LEU A 255 14.66 -10.30 5.64
CA LEU A 255 14.77 -11.50 4.81
C LEU A 255 13.56 -11.66 3.86
N ASN A 256 12.35 -11.45 4.36
CA ASN A 256 11.15 -11.49 3.53
C ASN A 256 11.27 -10.51 2.34
N ARG A 257 11.66 -9.25 2.59
CA ARG A 257 11.86 -8.24 1.55
C ARG A 257 12.98 -8.60 0.57
N ILE A 258 14.07 -9.20 1.06
CA ILE A 258 15.20 -9.63 0.22
C ILE A 258 14.77 -10.77 -0.70
N PHE A 259 14.12 -11.79 -0.15
CA PHE A 259 13.70 -12.96 -0.91
C PHE A 259 12.59 -12.59 -1.90
N ASP A 260 11.65 -11.77 -1.50
CA ASP A 260 10.51 -11.41 -2.33
C ASP A 260 10.78 -10.29 -3.34
N ARG A 261 11.96 -9.67 -3.33
CA ARG A 261 12.29 -8.50 -4.15
C ARG A 261 11.84 -8.60 -5.60
N LYS A 262 12.05 -9.76 -6.25
CA LYS A 262 11.68 -9.96 -7.66
C LYS A 262 10.16 -10.07 -7.86
N ILE A 263 9.48 -10.74 -6.94
CA ILE A 263 8.01 -10.87 -6.94
C ILE A 263 7.39 -9.51 -6.63
N ASP A 264 7.91 -8.82 -5.62
CA ASP A 264 7.45 -7.49 -5.21
C ASP A 264 7.57 -6.44 -6.33
N ALA A 265 8.63 -6.52 -7.14
CA ALA A 265 8.87 -5.56 -8.22
C ALA A 265 7.83 -5.63 -9.35
N VAL A 266 7.21 -6.78 -9.56
CA VAL A 266 6.18 -6.98 -10.60
C VAL A 266 4.75 -6.95 -10.04
N ASN A 267 4.57 -7.05 -8.73
CA ASN A 267 3.27 -6.93 -8.09
C ASN A 267 2.91 -5.44 -7.88
N PRO A 268 1.84 -4.92 -8.49
CA PRO A 268 1.44 -3.50 -8.39
C PRO A 268 1.30 -3.01 -6.95
N ARG A 269 0.83 -3.88 -6.03
CA ARG A 269 0.65 -3.54 -4.61
C ARG A 269 1.97 -3.38 -3.86
N THR A 270 3.02 -4.09 -4.26
CA THR A 270 4.29 -4.15 -3.52
C THR A 270 5.49 -3.58 -4.29
N ALA A 271 5.32 -3.16 -5.55
CA ALA A 271 6.38 -2.57 -6.37
C ALA A 271 7.05 -1.33 -5.74
N GLY A 272 6.30 -0.57 -4.91
CA GLY A 272 6.82 0.56 -4.15
C GLY A 272 7.64 0.20 -2.90
N ARG A 273 7.86 -1.09 -2.61
CA ARG A 273 8.70 -1.52 -1.48
C ARG A 273 10.17 -1.16 -1.73
N GLU A 274 10.87 -0.77 -0.68
CA GLU A 274 12.20 -0.14 -0.74
C GLU A 274 13.23 -0.93 -1.56
N LEU A 275 13.27 -2.27 -1.45
CA LEU A 275 14.18 -3.11 -2.24
C LEU A 275 13.66 -3.35 -3.67
N ALA A 276 12.36 -3.44 -3.84
CA ALA A 276 11.74 -3.63 -5.16
C ALA A 276 11.86 -2.36 -6.00
N ALA A 277 11.62 -1.20 -5.40
CA ALA A 277 11.74 0.12 -6.02
C ALA A 277 13.20 0.63 -6.16
N GLY A 278 14.18 -0.09 -5.59
CA GLY A 278 15.59 0.34 -5.62
C GLY A 278 15.96 1.45 -4.61
N ALA A 279 15.03 1.83 -3.72
CA ALA A 279 15.23 2.84 -2.68
C ALA A 279 16.24 2.39 -1.61
N LEU A 280 16.41 1.10 -1.43
CA LEU A 280 17.47 0.47 -0.65
C LEU A 280 18.23 -0.53 -1.52
N SER A 281 19.55 -0.58 -1.36
CA SER A 281 20.37 -1.60 -1.99
C SER A 281 20.25 -2.94 -1.25
N LEU A 282 20.54 -4.03 -1.96
CA LEU A 282 20.62 -5.37 -1.32
C LEU A 282 21.61 -5.41 -0.16
N LYS A 283 22.74 -4.71 -0.27
CA LYS A 283 23.74 -4.64 0.79
C LYS A 283 23.16 -4.00 2.06
N GLN A 284 22.36 -2.93 1.90
CA GLN A 284 21.66 -2.30 3.02
C GLN A 284 20.59 -3.23 3.60
N GLY A 285 19.82 -3.95 2.76
CA GLY A 285 18.87 -4.95 3.21
C GLY A 285 19.50 -6.05 4.06
N TYR A 286 20.63 -6.61 3.62
CA TYR A 286 21.40 -7.59 4.40
C TYR A 286 22.01 -6.98 5.66
N GLY A 287 22.45 -5.72 5.62
CA GLY A 287 22.92 -4.99 6.79
C GLY A 287 21.85 -4.88 7.87
N VAL A 288 20.60 -4.57 7.48
CA VAL A 288 19.45 -4.53 8.40
C VAL A 288 19.15 -5.92 8.98
N ALA A 289 19.17 -6.97 8.14
CA ALA A 289 18.99 -8.34 8.62
C ALA A 289 20.06 -8.72 9.65
N LEU A 290 21.33 -8.39 9.38
CA LEU A 290 22.43 -8.63 10.30
C LEU A 290 22.26 -7.85 11.62
N CYS A 291 21.91 -6.58 11.57
CA CYS A 291 21.61 -5.79 12.77
C CYS A 291 20.46 -6.41 13.58
N GLY A 292 19.39 -6.87 12.89
CA GLY A 292 18.26 -7.54 13.55
C GLY A 292 18.66 -8.81 14.26
N VAL A 293 19.40 -9.71 13.60
CA VAL A 293 19.82 -10.97 14.22
C VAL A 293 20.84 -10.76 15.34
N VAL A 294 21.73 -9.80 15.21
CA VAL A 294 22.69 -9.44 16.28
C VAL A 294 21.94 -8.91 17.51
N LEU A 295 20.99 -7.98 17.30
CA LEU A 295 20.14 -7.48 18.39
C LEU A 295 19.36 -8.62 19.08
N TYR A 296 18.84 -9.56 18.29
CA TYR A 296 18.14 -10.74 18.80
C TYR A 296 19.04 -11.59 19.71
N PHE A 297 20.25 -11.92 19.28
CA PHE A 297 21.18 -12.71 20.09
C PHE A 297 21.68 -11.97 21.32
N ILE A 298 21.93 -10.67 21.23
CA ILE A 298 22.27 -9.84 22.40
C ILE A 298 21.16 -9.88 23.44
N ALA A 299 19.90 -9.75 22.98
CA ALA A 299 18.75 -9.79 23.88
C ALA A 299 18.55 -11.19 24.50
N CYS A 300 18.74 -12.27 23.72
CA CYS A 300 18.68 -13.64 24.22
C CYS A 300 19.80 -13.92 25.23
N ALA A 301 21.01 -13.41 25.01
CA ALA A 301 22.11 -13.51 25.97
C ALA A 301 21.79 -12.76 27.27
N GLY A 302 21.14 -11.59 27.20
CA GLY A 302 20.67 -10.84 28.36
C GLY A 302 19.56 -11.57 29.16
N LEU A 303 18.83 -12.51 28.52
CA LEU A 303 17.84 -13.35 29.15
C LEU A 303 18.43 -14.64 29.78
N GLY A 304 19.69 -14.97 29.47
CA GLY A 304 20.42 -16.09 30.05
C GLY A 304 20.89 -17.13 29.02
N GLU A 305 21.84 -17.97 29.45
CA GLU A 305 22.50 -18.97 28.60
C GLU A 305 21.51 -19.98 28.00
N PHE A 306 20.52 -20.41 28.79
CA PHE A 306 19.51 -21.36 28.34
C PHE A 306 18.65 -20.79 27.19
N VAL A 307 18.20 -19.53 27.32
CA VAL A 307 17.44 -18.82 26.26
C VAL A 307 18.31 -18.66 25.03
N LEU A 308 19.59 -18.28 25.21
CA LEU A 308 20.54 -18.12 24.08
C LEU A 308 20.72 -19.45 23.35
N THR A 309 20.85 -20.57 24.05
CA THR A 309 20.99 -21.89 23.42
C THR A 309 19.76 -22.26 22.58
N LEU A 310 18.56 -21.96 23.07
CA LEU A 310 17.30 -22.24 22.36
C LEU A 310 16.99 -21.22 21.26
N SER A 311 17.66 -20.09 21.23
CA SER A 311 17.35 -18.97 20.32
C SER A 311 17.52 -19.27 18.82
N LEU A 312 18.27 -20.32 18.47
CA LEU A 312 18.45 -20.77 17.09
C LEU A 312 17.18 -21.38 16.50
N PHE A 313 16.36 -22.07 17.29
CA PHE A 313 15.17 -22.76 16.81
C PHE A 313 14.13 -21.83 16.15
N PRO A 314 13.75 -20.68 16.74
CA PRO A 314 12.82 -19.75 16.11
C PRO A 314 13.34 -19.13 14.81
N LEU A 315 14.67 -19.00 14.63
CA LEU A 315 15.25 -18.40 13.44
C LEU A 315 15.08 -19.29 12.19
N ILE A 316 14.96 -20.61 12.38
CA ILE A 316 14.78 -21.57 11.26
C ILE A 316 13.46 -21.27 10.53
N PRO A 317 12.26 -21.37 11.15
CA PRO A 317 11.01 -21.05 10.47
C PRO A 317 10.94 -19.57 10.05
N LEU A 318 11.52 -18.65 10.84
CA LEU A 318 11.57 -17.24 10.48
C LEU A 318 12.39 -16.94 9.20
N THR A 319 13.36 -17.78 8.88
CA THR A 319 14.14 -17.69 7.63
C THR A 319 13.40 -18.34 6.46
N ILE A 320 12.74 -19.48 6.70
CA ILE A 320 12.20 -20.33 5.63
C ILE A 320 10.81 -19.88 5.18
N TYR A 321 9.95 -19.32 6.07
CA TYR A 321 8.54 -19.09 5.78
C TYR A 321 8.30 -18.26 4.49
N SER A 322 9.11 -17.25 4.24
CA SER A 322 8.96 -16.39 3.07
C SER A 322 9.30 -17.09 1.74
N LEU A 323 10.03 -18.22 1.80
CA LEU A 323 10.32 -19.03 0.63
C LEU A 323 9.19 -19.99 0.28
N LEU A 324 8.35 -20.36 1.25
CA LEU A 324 7.32 -21.40 1.09
C LEU A 324 6.31 -21.10 -0.02
N LYS A 325 5.97 -19.84 -0.25
CA LYS A 325 5.04 -19.43 -1.32
C LYS A 325 5.50 -19.77 -2.75
N ARG A 326 6.77 -20.18 -2.93
CA ARG A 326 7.29 -20.69 -4.19
C ARG A 326 6.97 -22.16 -4.40
N PHE A 327 6.72 -22.89 -3.32
CA PHE A 327 6.60 -24.34 -3.32
C PHE A 327 5.22 -24.85 -2.95
N THR A 328 4.55 -24.17 -1.98
CA THR A 328 3.30 -24.69 -1.41
C THR A 328 2.28 -23.58 -1.14
N PRO A 329 0.97 -23.82 -1.37
CA PRO A 329 -0.09 -22.90 -0.95
C PRO A 329 -0.24 -22.82 0.58
N LEU A 330 0.34 -23.74 1.35
CA LEU A 330 0.33 -23.73 2.81
C LEU A 330 1.36 -22.75 3.42
N CYS A 331 1.92 -21.85 2.61
CA CYS A 331 2.95 -20.88 3.03
C CYS A 331 2.51 -20.02 4.22
N HIS A 332 1.21 -19.74 4.37
CA HIS A 332 0.63 -18.98 5.47
C HIS A 332 0.83 -19.63 6.83
N TYR A 333 0.85 -20.95 6.89
CA TYR A 333 1.15 -21.68 8.12
C TYR A 333 2.64 -21.59 8.51
N GLY A 334 3.51 -21.30 7.55
CA GLY A 334 4.93 -21.08 7.81
C GLY A 334 5.19 -19.86 8.70
N ILE A 335 4.51 -18.73 8.44
CA ILE A 335 4.60 -17.56 9.31
C ILE A 335 3.91 -17.81 10.66
N GLY A 336 2.80 -18.57 10.67
CA GLY A 336 2.14 -19.00 11.90
C GLY A 336 3.07 -19.79 12.81
N VAL A 337 3.82 -20.75 12.26
CA VAL A 337 4.85 -21.50 13.02
C VAL A 337 5.94 -20.55 13.52
N ALA A 338 6.47 -19.67 12.67
CA ALA A 338 7.53 -18.75 13.06
C ALA A 338 7.13 -17.86 14.24
N LEU A 339 5.89 -17.33 14.23
CA LEU A 339 5.41 -16.47 15.31
C LEU A 339 4.85 -17.26 16.51
N GLY A 340 4.45 -18.52 16.32
CA GLY A 340 4.07 -19.42 17.41
C GLY A 340 5.20 -19.66 18.42
N PHE A 341 6.46 -19.50 18.00
CA PHE A 341 7.62 -19.52 18.89
C PHE A 341 7.72 -18.28 19.80
N ALA A 342 7.02 -17.18 19.50
CA ALA A 342 7.15 -15.94 20.28
C ALA A 342 6.66 -16.11 21.73
N PRO A 343 5.43 -16.61 22.01
CA PRO A 343 5.00 -16.87 23.38
C PRO A 343 5.81 -17.97 24.07
N LEU A 344 6.26 -19.00 23.34
CA LEU A 344 7.12 -20.06 23.87
C LEU A 344 8.47 -19.49 24.32
N GLY A 345 9.14 -18.70 23.48
CA GLY A 345 10.42 -18.08 23.83
C GLY A 345 10.30 -17.12 25.03
N ALA A 346 9.21 -16.35 25.08
CA ALA A 346 8.94 -15.45 26.20
C ALA A 346 8.63 -16.21 27.52
N PHE A 347 7.94 -17.35 27.42
CA PHE A 347 7.73 -18.24 28.58
C PHE A 347 9.07 -18.74 29.11
N VAL A 348 9.92 -19.30 28.26
CA VAL A 348 11.24 -19.81 28.66
C VAL A 348 12.11 -18.69 29.25
N ALA A 349 12.06 -17.49 28.64
CA ALA A 349 12.79 -16.34 29.14
C ALA A 349 12.39 -15.91 30.56
N ALA A 350 11.12 -16.09 30.93
CA ALA A 350 10.59 -15.70 32.24
C ALA A 350 10.65 -16.83 33.28
N SER A 351 10.51 -18.10 32.85
CA SER A 351 10.56 -19.27 33.74
C SER A 351 11.97 -19.79 33.98
N GLY A 352 12.89 -19.59 33.06
CA GLY A 352 14.21 -20.22 33.06
C GLY A 352 14.17 -21.71 32.69
N ASP A 353 13.02 -22.24 32.26
CA ASP A 353 12.82 -23.68 31.99
C ASP A 353 11.91 -23.88 30.78
N LEU A 354 11.96 -25.04 30.15
CA LEU A 354 11.12 -25.45 29.01
C LEU A 354 10.09 -26.48 29.48
N VAL A 355 8.96 -25.99 29.96
CA VAL A 355 7.84 -26.84 30.42
C VAL A 355 6.62 -26.56 29.51
N PHE A 356 6.08 -27.60 28.92
CA PHE A 356 4.87 -27.52 28.10
C PHE A 356 3.62 -27.71 28.95
N SER A 357 3.09 -26.60 29.47
CA SER A 357 1.76 -26.60 30.11
C SER A 357 0.66 -26.52 29.03
N SER A 358 -0.56 -26.94 29.39
CA SER A 358 -1.74 -26.82 28.52
C SER A 358 -1.99 -25.37 28.06
N GLU A 359 -1.83 -24.42 28.97
CA GLU A 359 -2.03 -22.98 28.74
C GLU A 359 -1.01 -22.45 27.71
N LEU A 360 0.26 -22.86 27.85
CA LEU A 360 1.31 -22.45 26.90
C LEU A 360 1.06 -23.05 25.52
N ILE A 361 0.69 -24.33 25.43
CA ILE A 361 0.37 -24.99 24.17
C ILE A 361 -0.81 -24.29 23.49
N LEU A 362 -1.88 -23.99 24.23
CA LEU A 362 -3.05 -23.28 23.71
C LEU A 362 -2.69 -21.87 23.25
N LEU A 363 -1.83 -21.14 23.96
CA LEU A 363 -1.36 -19.81 23.55
C LEU A 363 -0.52 -19.87 22.27
N CYS A 364 0.36 -20.87 22.12
CA CYS A 364 1.14 -21.08 20.91
C CYS A 364 0.23 -21.45 19.70
N LEU A 365 -0.75 -22.32 19.90
CA LEU A 365 -1.73 -22.70 18.88
C LEU A 365 -2.62 -21.52 18.50
N PHE A 366 -3.09 -20.73 19.48
CA PHE A 366 -3.82 -19.49 19.22
C PHE A 366 -2.98 -18.55 18.35
N THR A 367 -1.72 -18.32 18.70
CA THR A 367 -0.81 -17.47 17.93
C THR A 367 -0.63 -17.99 16.51
N PHE A 368 -0.40 -19.30 16.38
CA PHE A 368 -0.24 -19.96 15.09
C PHE A 368 -1.45 -19.73 14.17
N PHE A 369 -2.66 -20.03 14.65
CA PHE A 369 -3.88 -19.89 13.83
C PHE A 369 -4.23 -18.43 13.58
N TRP A 370 -4.08 -17.56 14.57
CA TRP A 370 -4.33 -16.13 14.44
C TRP A 370 -3.47 -15.50 13.36
N ILE A 371 -2.17 -15.75 13.38
CA ILE A 371 -1.23 -15.17 12.41
C ILE A 371 -1.41 -15.79 11.04
N SER A 372 -1.62 -17.12 10.96
CA SER A 372 -1.89 -17.78 9.66
C SER A 372 -3.16 -17.24 9.01
N GLY A 373 -4.25 -17.10 9.77
CA GLY A 373 -5.52 -16.55 9.28
C GLY A 373 -5.37 -15.09 8.81
N PHE A 374 -4.63 -14.29 9.57
CA PHE A 374 -4.35 -12.90 9.21
C PHE A 374 -3.56 -12.79 7.88
N ASP A 375 -2.55 -13.65 7.70
CA ASP A 375 -1.76 -13.69 6.47
C ASP A 375 -2.57 -14.18 5.27
N ILE A 376 -3.50 -15.13 5.46
CA ILE A 376 -4.45 -15.57 4.42
C ILE A 376 -5.36 -14.42 3.98
N ILE A 377 -5.90 -13.64 4.93
CA ILE A 377 -6.74 -12.47 4.62
C ILE A 377 -5.97 -11.45 3.80
N TYR A 378 -4.72 -11.18 4.15
CA TYR A 378 -3.86 -10.30 3.34
C TYR A 378 -3.57 -10.85 1.95
N ALA A 379 -3.40 -12.17 1.82
CA ALA A 379 -3.16 -12.82 0.53
C ALA A 379 -4.38 -12.77 -0.41
N LEU A 380 -5.60 -12.55 0.09
CA LEU A 380 -6.77 -12.31 -0.76
C LEU A 380 -6.60 -11.09 -1.67
N MET A 381 -5.89 -10.05 -1.20
CA MET A 381 -5.60 -8.85 -1.99
C MET A 381 -4.64 -9.11 -3.16
N ASP A 382 -3.83 -10.15 -3.10
CA ASP A 382 -2.85 -10.52 -4.12
C ASP A 382 -3.33 -11.70 -4.99
N ARG A 383 -4.54 -12.23 -4.78
CA ARG A 383 -5.02 -13.47 -5.39
C ARG A 383 -4.87 -13.51 -6.91
N GLU A 384 -5.32 -12.47 -7.62
CA GLU A 384 -5.24 -12.42 -9.09
C GLU A 384 -3.79 -12.35 -9.56
N PHE A 385 -2.96 -11.59 -8.87
CA PHE A 385 -1.53 -11.53 -9.13
C PHE A 385 -0.86 -12.89 -8.89
N ASP A 386 -1.14 -13.53 -7.76
CA ASP A 386 -0.58 -14.82 -7.40
C ASP A 386 -0.93 -15.91 -8.43
N GLN A 387 -2.18 -15.93 -8.92
CA GLN A 387 -2.63 -16.87 -9.96
C GLN A 387 -1.90 -16.65 -11.29
N THR A 388 -1.70 -15.40 -11.70
CA THR A 388 -1.08 -15.07 -12.99
C THR A 388 0.45 -15.24 -12.98
N HIS A 389 1.09 -15.09 -11.82
CA HIS A 389 2.56 -15.15 -11.68
C HIS A 389 3.07 -16.42 -11.01
N GLY A 390 2.18 -17.40 -10.77
CA GLY A 390 2.57 -18.72 -10.22
C GLY A 390 3.03 -18.68 -8.76
N VAL A 391 2.65 -17.63 -8.00
CA VAL A 391 2.87 -17.56 -6.56
C VAL A 391 1.82 -18.42 -5.87
N LYS A 392 2.25 -19.32 -5.00
CA LYS A 392 1.37 -20.27 -4.34
C LYS A 392 0.86 -19.69 -3.02
N SER A 393 -0.45 -19.45 -2.95
CA SER A 393 -1.16 -19.05 -1.74
C SER A 393 -2.48 -19.81 -1.62
N LEU A 394 -3.06 -19.91 -0.43
CA LEU A 394 -4.38 -20.56 -0.26
C LEU A 394 -5.44 -19.86 -1.11
N PRO A 395 -5.56 -18.51 -1.12
CA PRO A 395 -6.51 -17.83 -1.99
C PRO A 395 -6.29 -18.11 -3.48
N SER A 396 -5.04 -18.25 -3.94
CA SER A 396 -4.76 -18.57 -5.34
C SER A 396 -5.14 -20.00 -5.71
N ALA A 397 -5.05 -20.95 -4.76
CA ALA A 397 -5.33 -22.37 -4.95
C ALA A 397 -6.80 -22.73 -4.76
N LEU A 398 -7.46 -22.21 -3.73
CA LEU A 398 -8.82 -22.60 -3.31
C LEU A 398 -9.91 -21.57 -3.66
N GLY A 399 -9.49 -20.37 -4.08
CA GLY A 399 -10.41 -19.25 -4.31
C GLY A 399 -10.79 -18.54 -3.01
N GLU A 400 -11.56 -17.44 -3.15
CA GLU A 400 -11.95 -16.57 -2.04
C GLU A 400 -12.83 -17.29 -0.97
N LYS A 401 -13.69 -18.22 -1.41
CA LYS A 401 -14.59 -18.94 -0.51
C LYS A 401 -13.96 -20.18 0.14
N GLY A 402 -12.85 -20.66 -0.40
CA GLY A 402 -12.17 -21.87 0.07
C GLY A 402 -10.94 -21.59 0.95
N ALA A 403 -10.46 -20.36 0.92
CA ALA A 403 -9.33 -19.92 1.75
C ALA A 403 -9.85 -19.24 3.01
#